data_9a48c1de0ba5ae490e314519022d7112
#
_entry.id   9a48c1de0ba5ae490e314519022d7112
#
_cell.length_a   1.000
_cell.length_b   1.000
_cell.length_c   1.000
_cell.angle_alpha   90.00
_cell.angle_beta   90.00
_cell.angle_gamma   90.00
#
_symmetry.space_group_name_H-M   'P 1'
#
loop_
_entity.id
_entity.type
_entity.pdbx_description
1 polymer ?
#
loop_
_entity_poly.entity_id
_entity_poly.type
_entity_poly.pdbx_seq_one_letter_code
_entity_poly.pdbx_strand_id
1 'polypeptide(L)'
;MTNVLDVPERRDRGPAIGPDPRAAAAHVAAGGSPLDLVRAPDWFSYSTLDTFERCPRQYAFRYLCRLPAEQARPAATFGSAAHAAFEAFTRDRRQRSTRGEQPPGRVDLERWFESAWAATSLPAEPEAETWRRRAEPMLDGFWAAESAVHFDTFGEELRFRLRLPLDPETLVVVSGFIDRIDRLPSGTVELIDYKTGQACAPDEAESSLQLSIYALACRDSLGLGRPERATLYFVEQDRRVSVVRTDAALDTVRTDLAARARQIRGSDFAPTPSPRSCGWCDFAALCPINALAAGSPADQTRGAGLDCRDGDSISRWPALPTPL
;
A
#
# COMPACT_ATOMS: atom_id res chain seq x y z
N MET A 1 -12.34 -34.34 -0.12
CA MET A 1 -11.38 -33.76 -1.09
C MET A 1 -11.19 -32.31 -0.67
N THR A 2 -10.11 -32.06 0.03
CA THR A 2 -9.78 -30.79 0.69
C THR A 2 -9.30 -29.82 -0.38
N ASN A 3 -10.12 -28.81 -0.70
CA ASN A 3 -9.69 -27.70 -1.51
C ASN A 3 -8.69 -26.89 -0.70
N VAL A 4 -7.41 -27.06 -0.98
CA VAL A 4 -6.34 -26.17 -0.56
C VAL A 4 -6.70 -24.82 -1.16
N LEU A 5 -7.04 -23.86 -0.30
CA LEU A 5 -7.20 -22.46 -0.69
C LEU A 5 -5.87 -22.03 -1.31
N ASP A 6 -5.92 -21.77 -2.61
CA ASP A 6 -4.82 -21.16 -3.36
C ASP A 6 -4.55 -19.80 -2.70
N VAL A 7 -3.54 -19.76 -1.84
CA VAL A 7 -3.03 -18.51 -1.30
C VAL A 7 -2.50 -17.76 -2.51
N PRO A 8 -3.05 -16.58 -2.86
CA PRO A 8 -2.59 -15.88 -4.05
C PRO A 8 -1.09 -15.70 -3.95
N GLU A 9 -0.40 -16.16 -5.00
CA GLU A 9 1.05 -16.00 -5.14
C GLU A 9 1.43 -14.57 -4.76
N ARG A 10 2.40 -14.49 -3.86
CA ARG A 10 2.96 -13.25 -3.27
C ARG A 10 2.81 -12.08 -4.21
N ARG A 11 2.15 -11.01 -3.75
CA ARG A 11 1.97 -9.74 -4.47
C ARG A 11 3.18 -9.50 -5.34
N ASP A 12 3.00 -9.56 -6.65
CA ASP A 12 4.07 -9.53 -7.64
C ASP A 12 4.90 -8.25 -7.44
N ARG A 13 6.09 -8.40 -6.89
CA ARG A 13 7.02 -7.29 -6.60
C ARG A 13 7.62 -6.70 -7.86
N GLY A 14 6.99 -6.90 -9.01
CA GLY A 14 7.54 -6.51 -10.30
C GLY A 14 8.79 -7.33 -10.70
N PRO A 15 9.29 -7.15 -11.93
CA PRO A 15 10.52 -7.79 -12.35
C PRO A 15 11.68 -7.42 -11.43
N ALA A 16 12.59 -8.37 -11.22
CA ALA A 16 13.78 -8.13 -10.41
C ALA A 16 14.66 -7.07 -11.07
N ILE A 17 14.62 -5.84 -10.55
CA ILE A 17 15.35 -4.70 -11.10
C ILE A 17 16.74 -4.56 -10.42
N GLY A 18 16.89 -5.10 -9.22
CA GLY A 18 18.11 -5.02 -8.42
C GLY A 18 19.06 -6.21 -8.64
N PRO A 19 20.32 -6.06 -8.18
CA PRO A 19 21.26 -7.17 -8.15
C PRO A 19 20.72 -8.30 -7.27
N ASP A 20 21.25 -9.51 -7.47
CA ASP A 20 21.00 -10.62 -6.54
C ASP A 20 21.29 -10.16 -5.10
N PRO A 21 20.37 -10.35 -4.14
CA PRO A 21 20.59 -9.95 -2.75
C PRO A 21 21.87 -10.49 -2.13
N ARG A 22 22.31 -11.69 -2.55
CA ARG A 22 23.58 -12.29 -2.12
C ARG A 22 24.79 -11.54 -2.70
N ALA A 23 24.70 -11.14 -3.97
CA ALA A 23 25.76 -10.34 -4.61
C ALA A 23 25.83 -8.94 -3.98
N ALA A 24 24.69 -8.33 -3.68
CA ALA A 24 24.63 -7.04 -2.99
C ALA A 24 25.23 -7.12 -1.58
N ALA A 25 24.91 -8.15 -0.81
CA ALA A 25 25.47 -8.38 0.52
C ALA A 25 26.99 -8.63 0.48
N ALA A 26 27.46 -9.42 -0.48
CA ALA A 26 28.89 -9.69 -0.68
C ALA A 26 29.65 -8.41 -1.06
N HIS A 27 29.07 -7.57 -1.93
CA HIS A 27 29.67 -6.29 -2.32
C HIS A 27 29.79 -5.32 -1.12
N VAL A 28 28.76 -5.25 -0.29
CA VAL A 28 28.78 -4.45 0.95
C VAL A 28 29.84 -5.00 1.94
N ALA A 29 29.93 -6.31 2.10
CA ALA A 29 30.94 -6.94 2.94
C ALA A 29 32.38 -6.67 2.47
N ALA A 30 32.56 -6.44 1.17
CA ALA A 30 33.83 -6.03 0.57
C ALA A 30 34.10 -4.50 0.65
N GLY A 31 33.24 -3.74 1.34
CA GLY A 31 33.41 -2.29 1.51
C GLY A 31 32.82 -1.45 0.37
N GLY A 32 32.13 -2.07 -0.59
CA GLY A 32 31.42 -1.37 -1.67
C GLY A 32 30.06 -0.83 -1.21
N SER A 33 29.54 0.16 -1.94
CA SER A 33 28.19 0.65 -1.73
C SER A 33 27.17 -0.25 -2.45
N PRO A 34 26.05 -0.66 -1.80
CA PRO A 34 25.00 -1.36 -2.50
C PRO A 34 24.42 -0.54 -3.67
N LEU A 35 24.62 0.77 -3.68
CA LEU A 35 24.17 1.67 -4.75
C LEU A 35 25.01 1.56 -6.03
N ASP A 36 26.23 1.05 -5.95
CA ASP A 36 27.09 0.86 -7.12
C ASP A 36 26.52 -0.17 -8.11
N LEU A 37 25.58 -1.01 -7.63
CA LEU A 37 24.96 -2.08 -8.40
C LEU A 37 23.55 -1.70 -8.92
N VAL A 38 23.10 -0.49 -8.65
CA VAL A 38 21.72 -0.05 -8.96
C VAL A 38 21.58 0.30 -10.44
N ARG A 39 20.49 -0.21 -11.03
CA ARG A 39 20.03 0.19 -12.37
C ARG A 39 18.83 1.11 -12.29
N ALA A 40 18.67 1.98 -13.28
CA ALA A 40 17.49 2.84 -13.39
C ALA A 40 16.21 1.99 -13.50
N PRO A 41 15.21 2.20 -12.61
CA PRO A 41 13.99 1.40 -12.61
C PRO A 41 13.08 1.78 -13.79
N ASP A 42 12.35 0.80 -14.30
CA ASP A 42 11.29 0.95 -15.29
C ASP A 42 9.92 0.54 -14.77
N TRP A 43 9.85 0.14 -13.50
CA TRP A 43 8.65 -0.30 -12.82
C TRP A 43 8.47 0.40 -11.48
N PHE A 44 7.24 0.84 -11.21
CA PHE A 44 6.86 1.58 -10.01
C PHE A 44 5.52 1.09 -9.45
N SER A 45 5.30 1.36 -8.16
CA SER A 45 3.99 1.25 -7.50
C SER A 45 3.79 2.49 -6.62
N TYR A 46 2.58 2.69 -6.11
CA TYR A 46 2.36 3.73 -5.10
C TYR A 46 3.37 3.65 -3.95
N SER A 47 3.54 2.45 -3.36
CA SER A 47 4.47 2.26 -2.24
C SER A 47 5.93 2.58 -2.58
N THR A 48 6.37 2.33 -3.82
CA THR A 48 7.73 2.67 -4.25
C THR A 48 7.90 4.18 -4.41
N LEU A 49 6.91 4.87 -4.98
CA LEU A 49 6.91 6.32 -5.14
C LEU A 49 6.89 7.02 -3.77
N ASP A 50 6.01 6.59 -2.87
CA ASP A 50 5.90 7.11 -1.51
C ASP A 50 7.19 6.91 -0.70
N THR A 51 7.83 5.75 -0.82
CA THR A 51 9.11 5.49 -0.15
C THR A 51 10.22 6.39 -0.69
N PHE A 52 10.27 6.64 -2.00
CA PHE A 52 11.25 7.54 -2.60
C PHE A 52 11.07 8.98 -2.10
N GLU A 53 9.84 9.46 -2.00
CA GLU A 53 9.55 10.79 -1.47
C GLU A 53 9.97 10.95 -0.01
N ARG A 54 9.73 9.93 0.79
CA ARG A 54 10.17 9.93 2.18
C ARG A 54 11.69 9.93 2.31
N CYS A 55 12.37 9.08 1.56
CA CYS A 55 13.83 9.00 1.53
C CYS A 55 14.32 8.23 0.31
N PRO A 56 14.99 8.87 -0.67
CA PRO A 56 15.57 8.18 -1.83
C PRO A 56 16.51 7.03 -1.44
N ARG A 57 17.28 7.19 -0.36
CA ARG A 57 18.18 6.14 0.14
C ARG A 57 17.42 4.91 0.63
N GLN A 58 16.33 5.10 1.38
CA GLN A 58 15.47 4.01 1.83
C GLN A 58 14.84 3.28 0.64
N TYR A 59 14.39 4.02 -0.37
CA TYR A 59 13.89 3.45 -1.62
C TYR A 59 14.94 2.57 -2.29
N ALA A 60 16.16 3.07 -2.47
CA ALA A 60 17.24 2.32 -3.10
C ALA A 60 17.57 1.03 -2.34
N PHE A 61 17.71 1.09 -1.02
CA PHE A 61 17.98 -0.10 -0.21
C PHE A 61 16.87 -1.14 -0.30
N ARG A 62 15.63 -0.71 -0.21
CA ARG A 62 14.46 -1.62 -0.20
C ARG A 62 14.16 -2.22 -1.57
N TYR A 63 14.10 -1.39 -2.61
CA TYR A 63 13.55 -1.80 -3.91
C TYR A 63 14.61 -2.09 -4.96
N LEU A 64 15.74 -1.39 -4.93
CA LEU A 64 16.80 -1.58 -5.91
C LEU A 64 17.86 -2.56 -5.43
N CYS A 65 18.38 -2.36 -4.22
CA CYS A 65 19.35 -3.29 -3.60
C CYS A 65 18.68 -4.51 -2.97
N ARG A 66 17.36 -4.46 -2.69
CA ARG A 66 16.56 -5.53 -2.07
C ARG A 66 17.14 -6.04 -0.76
N LEU A 67 17.72 -5.15 0.03
CA LEU A 67 18.23 -5.52 1.34
C LEU A 67 17.09 -6.02 2.23
N PRO A 68 17.34 -7.04 3.06
CA PRO A 68 16.34 -7.50 4.02
C PRO A 68 16.03 -6.38 5.02
N ALA A 69 14.75 -6.23 5.36
CA ALA A 69 14.35 -5.36 6.46
C ALA A 69 14.78 -5.98 7.79
N GLU A 70 15.40 -5.19 8.67
CA GLU A 70 15.91 -5.69 9.95
C GLU A 70 14.79 -6.01 10.95
N GLN A 71 13.62 -5.42 10.79
CA GLN A 71 12.53 -5.57 11.74
C GLN A 71 11.22 -5.99 11.07
N ALA A 72 10.55 -6.97 11.68
CA ALA A 72 9.15 -7.21 11.40
C ALA A 72 8.34 -5.98 11.81
N ARG A 73 7.39 -5.57 10.97
CA ARG A 73 6.46 -4.47 11.28
C ARG A 73 5.10 -5.04 11.61
N PRO A 74 4.77 -5.24 12.89
CA PRO A 74 3.51 -5.87 13.29
C PRO A 74 2.29 -5.16 12.71
N ALA A 75 2.29 -3.83 12.64
CA ALA A 75 1.21 -3.06 12.03
C ALA A 75 1.02 -3.36 10.52
N ALA A 76 2.11 -3.49 9.75
CA ALA A 76 2.03 -3.83 8.33
C ALA A 76 1.59 -5.28 8.13
N THR A 77 2.04 -6.18 9.01
CA THR A 77 1.62 -7.58 9.05
C THR A 77 0.13 -7.70 9.35
N PHE A 78 -0.34 -6.97 10.36
CA PHE A 78 -1.74 -6.87 10.73
C PHE A 78 -2.61 -6.33 9.58
N GLY A 79 -2.19 -5.22 8.99
CA GLY A 79 -2.88 -4.66 7.81
C GLY A 79 -2.98 -5.65 6.66
N SER A 80 -1.90 -6.38 6.36
CA SER A 80 -1.90 -7.40 5.30
C SER A 80 -2.86 -8.55 5.59
N ALA A 81 -2.95 -9.02 6.83
CA ALA A 81 -3.89 -10.07 7.22
C ALA A 81 -5.34 -9.59 7.14
N ALA A 82 -5.60 -8.35 7.57
CA ALA A 82 -6.92 -7.73 7.47
C ALA A 82 -7.38 -7.59 6.01
N HIS A 83 -6.51 -7.05 5.12
CA HIS A 83 -6.83 -6.94 3.69
C HIS A 83 -7.12 -8.31 3.07
N ALA A 84 -6.33 -9.35 3.38
CA ALA A 84 -6.59 -10.70 2.88
C ALA A 84 -7.94 -11.25 3.35
N ALA A 85 -8.34 -10.97 4.59
CA ALA A 85 -9.64 -11.37 5.12
C ALA A 85 -10.80 -10.62 4.46
N PHE A 86 -10.67 -9.30 4.25
CA PHE A 86 -11.68 -8.48 3.56
C PHE A 86 -11.86 -8.90 2.11
N GLU A 87 -10.76 -9.16 1.41
CA GLU A 87 -10.75 -9.70 0.05
C GLU A 87 -11.47 -11.04 -0.02
N ALA A 88 -11.12 -11.99 0.88
CA ALA A 88 -11.73 -13.31 0.91
C ALA A 88 -13.23 -13.23 1.20
N PHE A 89 -13.64 -12.38 2.15
CA PHE A 89 -15.05 -12.14 2.48
C PHE A 89 -15.83 -11.59 1.28
N THR A 90 -15.32 -10.54 0.64
CA THR A 90 -15.98 -9.87 -0.47
C THR A 90 -16.09 -10.81 -1.69
N ARG A 91 -15.02 -11.56 -1.97
CA ARG A 91 -14.99 -12.57 -3.04
C ARG A 91 -16.00 -13.68 -2.81
N ASP A 92 -16.03 -14.27 -1.61
CA ASP A 92 -16.95 -15.36 -1.28
C ASP A 92 -18.41 -14.86 -1.29
N ARG A 93 -18.65 -13.66 -0.76
CA ARG A 93 -19.97 -13.01 -0.84
C ARG A 93 -20.45 -12.87 -2.29
N ARG A 94 -19.61 -12.37 -3.19
CA ARG A 94 -19.94 -12.24 -4.62
C ARG A 94 -20.20 -13.61 -5.26
N GLN A 95 -19.39 -14.61 -4.96
CA GLN A 95 -19.58 -15.97 -5.47
C GLN A 95 -20.85 -16.62 -4.95
N ARG A 96 -21.18 -16.47 -3.66
CA ARG A 96 -22.42 -16.96 -3.06
C ARG A 96 -23.63 -16.28 -3.66
N SER A 97 -23.56 -14.95 -3.86
CA SER A 97 -24.64 -14.18 -4.50
C SER A 97 -24.98 -14.73 -5.89
N THR A 98 -23.99 -15.07 -6.72
CA THR A 98 -24.25 -15.67 -8.05
C THR A 98 -24.89 -17.04 -8.00
N ARG A 99 -24.75 -17.76 -6.87
CA ARG A 99 -25.36 -19.09 -6.63
C ARG A 99 -26.68 -19.02 -5.85
N GLY A 100 -27.12 -17.84 -5.46
CA GLY A 100 -28.31 -17.66 -4.61
C GLY A 100 -28.12 -18.17 -3.19
N GLU A 101 -26.88 -18.28 -2.72
CA GLU A 101 -26.53 -18.74 -1.37
C GLU A 101 -26.51 -17.55 -0.38
N GLN A 102 -26.62 -17.90 0.91
CA GLN A 102 -26.48 -16.88 1.99
C GLN A 102 -25.07 -16.30 2.00
N PRO A 103 -24.90 -14.99 2.29
CA PRO A 103 -23.61 -14.36 2.39
C PRO A 103 -22.76 -15.01 3.50
N PRO A 104 -21.42 -14.83 3.46
CA PRO A 104 -20.55 -15.37 4.51
C PRO A 104 -20.86 -14.70 5.85
N GLY A 105 -20.72 -15.49 6.93
CA GLY A 105 -20.94 -15.03 8.29
C GLY A 105 -19.69 -14.39 8.92
N ARG A 106 -19.87 -13.79 10.10
CA ARG A 106 -18.77 -13.23 10.91
C ARG A 106 -17.67 -14.26 11.20
N VAL A 107 -18.04 -15.52 11.45
CA VAL A 107 -17.12 -16.64 11.70
C VAL A 107 -16.25 -16.96 10.49
N ASP A 108 -16.78 -16.81 9.27
CA ASP A 108 -16.00 -17.01 8.05
C ASP A 108 -14.92 -15.92 7.93
N LEU A 109 -15.27 -14.66 8.19
CA LEU A 109 -14.35 -13.52 8.17
C LEU A 109 -13.19 -13.71 9.18
N GLU A 110 -13.51 -14.12 10.40
CA GLU A 110 -12.52 -14.41 11.42
C GLU A 110 -11.56 -15.53 11.01
N ARG A 111 -12.10 -16.62 10.47
CA ARG A 111 -11.28 -17.73 9.98
C ARG A 111 -10.31 -17.29 8.88
N TRP A 112 -10.71 -16.43 7.97
CA TRP A 112 -9.82 -15.90 6.94
C TRP A 112 -8.75 -14.99 7.52
N PHE A 113 -9.11 -14.14 8.50
CA PHE A 113 -8.14 -13.31 9.19
C PHE A 113 -7.11 -14.15 9.94
N GLU A 114 -7.53 -15.13 10.73
CA GLU A 114 -6.62 -16.02 11.48
C GLU A 114 -5.71 -16.82 10.54
N SER A 115 -6.25 -17.32 9.44
CA SER A 115 -5.45 -18.02 8.42
C SER A 115 -4.37 -17.12 7.80
N ALA A 116 -4.74 -15.89 7.45
CA ALA A 116 -3.81 -14.92 6.89
C ALA A 116 -2.79 -14.45 7.92
N TRP A 117 -3.22 -14.22 9.17
CA TRP A 117 -2.36 -13.85 10.30
C TRP A 117 -1.31 -14.94 10.58
N ALA A 118 -1.73 -16.19 10.68
CA ALA A 118 -0.83 -17.33 10.90
C ALA A 118 0.19 -17.55 9.76
N ALA A 119 -0.12 -17.12 8.54
CA ALA A 119 0.79 -17.22 7.41
C ALA A 119 1.88 -16.13 7.38
N THR A 120 1.85 -15.19 8.32
CA THR A 120 2.81 -14.09 8.41
C THR A 120 3.93 -14.38 9.42
N SER A 121 4.97 -13.54 9.41
CA SER A 121 5.98 -13.54 10.48
C SER A 121 5.38 -12.84 11.70
N LEU A 122 4.82 -13.62 12.60
CA LEU A 122 4.17 -13.10 13.80
C LEU A 122 5.16 -12.42 14.74
N PRO A 123 4.76 -11.33 15.40
CA PRO A 123 5.50 -10.84 16.56
C PRO A 123 5.49 -11.89 17.68
N ALA A 124 6.45 -11.77 18.62
CA ALA A 124 6.47 -12.63 19.79
C ALA A 124 5.30 -12.33 20.73
N GLU A 125 4.89 -13.31 21.54
CA GLU A 125 3.96 -13.06 22.63
C GLU A 125 4.61 -12.16 23.71
N PRO A 126 3.88 -11.21 24.35
CA PRO A 126 2.41 -11.01 24.29
C PRO A 126 1.92 -10.04 23.21
N GLU A 127 2.79 -9.58 22.31
CA GLU A 127 2.44 -8.58 21.29
C GLU A 127 1.44 -9.15 20.26
N ALA A 128 1.62 -10.41 19.84
CA ALA A 128 0.71 -11.09 18.93
C ALA A 128 -0.73 -11.11 19.45
N GLU A 129 -0.91 -11.35 20.74
CA GLU A 129 -2.23 -11.35 21.40
C GLU A 129 -2.85 -9.95 21.44
N THR A 130 -2.03 -8.91 21.59
CA THR A 130 -2.52 -7.52 21.52
C THR A 130 -3.08 -7.19 20.16
N TRP A 131 -2.45 -7.65 19.08
CA TRP A 131 -2.92 -7.45 17.72
C TRP A 131 -4.20 -8.26 17.42
N ARG A 132 -4.32 -9.50 17.95
CA ARG A 132 -5.57 -10.28 17.82
C ARG A 132 -6.75 -9.57 18.48
N ARG A 133 -6.58 -9.08 19.71
CA ARG A 133 -7.63 -8.32 20.40
C ARG A 133 -8.04 -7.06 19.68
N ARG A 134 -7.12 -6.41 18.97
CA ARG A 134 -7.42 -5.26 18.09
C ARG A 134 -8.23 -5.68 16.87
N ALA A 135 -8.03 -6.90 16.36
CA ALA A 135 -8.75 -7.39 15.19
C ALA A 135 -10.24 -7.59 15.45
N GLU A 136 -10.64 -8.04 16.63
CA GLU A 136 -12.05 -8.37 16.95
C GLU A 136 -13.02 -7.23 16.62
N PRO A 137 -12.90 -6.01 17.21
CA PRO A 137 -13.85 -4.93 16.92
C PRO A 137 -13.78 -4.46 15.47
N MET A 138 -12.61 -4.51 14.83
CA MET A 138 -12.46 -4.18 13.42
C MET A 138 -13.23 -5.17 12.52
N LEU A 139 -13.12 -6.47 12.78
CA LEU A 139 -13.82 -7.50 12.02
C LEU A 139 -15.32 -7.44 12.27
N ASP A 140 -15.77 -7.13 13.50
CA ASP A 140 -17.17 -6.94 13.84
C ASP A 140 -17.77 -5.75 13.09
N GLY A 141 -17.08 -4.61 13.09
CA GLY A 141 -17.49 -3.41 12.37
C GLY A 141 -17.56 -3.64 10.87
N PHE A 142 -16.53 -4.26 10.28
CA PHE A 142 -16.52 -4.60 8.86
C PHE A 142 -17.68 -5.52 8.47
N TRP A 143 -17.89 -6.61 9.22
CA TRP A 143 -18.96 -7.54 8.95
C TRP A 143 -20.35 -6.88 9.08
N ALA A 144 -20.57 -6.06 10.11
CA ALA A 144 -21.81 -5.34 10.31
C ALA A 144 -22.10 -4.38 9.15
N ALA A 145 -21.11 -3.57 8.74
CA ALA A 145 -21.23 -2.63 7.63
C ALA A 145 -21.53 -3.34 6.30
N GLU A 146 -20.78 -4.41 6.02
CA GLU A 146 -20.93 -5.17 4.78
C GLU A 146 -22.23 -5.99 4.72
N SER A 147 -22.78 -6.40 5.88
CA SER A 147 -24.04 -7.14 5.97
C SER A 147 -25.27 -6.23 5.87
N ALA A 148 -25.14 -4.96 6.24
CA ALA A 148 -26.24 -4.00 6.25
C ALA A 148 -26.65 -3.53 4.84
N VAL A 149 -25.76 -3.60 3.86
CA VAL A 149 -25.95 -3.06 2.52
C VAL A 149 -25.61 -4.09 1.45
N HIS A 150 -26.40 -4.13 0.38
CA HIS A 150 -26.06 -4.91 -0.80
C HIS A 150 -25.13 -4.09 -1.72
N PHE A 151 -23.97 -4.65 -2.02
CA PHE A 151 -23.01 -4.08 -2.97
C PHE A 151 -22.91 -4.96 -4.22
N ASP A 152 -22.88 -4.35 -5.41
CA ASP A 152 -22.56 -5.04 -6.66
C ASP A 152 -21.06 -4.96 -6.91
N THR A 153 -20.30 -5.85 -6.25
CA THR A 153 -18.85 -5.87 -6.38
C THR A 153 -18.46 -6.39 -7.76
N PHE A 154 -17.77 -5.54 -8.53
CA PHE A 154 -17.18 -5.88 -9.82
C PHE A 154 -15.99 -6.83 -9.65
N GLY A 155 -15.12 -6.57 -8.67
CA GLY A 155 -13.96 -7.39 -8.37
C GLY A 155 -13.13 -6.90 -7.20
N GLU A 156 -12.29 -7.78 -6.71
CA GLU A 156 -11.38 -7.62 -5.59
C GLU A 156 -9.93 -7.81 -6.04
N GLU A 157 -8.96 -7.09 -5.42
CA GLU A 157 -7.52 -7.15 -5.72
C GLU A 157 -7.23 -7.06 -7.23
N LEU A 158 -7.90 -6.12 -7.89
CA LEU A 158 -7.81 -5.94 -9.33
C LEU A 158 -6.46 -5.35 -9.72
N ARG A 159 -5.66 -6.16 -10.40
CA ARG A 159 -4.35 -5.75 -10.90
C ARG A 159 -4.48 -4.75 -12.05
N PHE A 160 -3.72 -3.66 -11.99
CA PHE A 160 -3.57 -2.70 -13.09
C PHE A 160 -2.12 -2.49 -13.51
N ARG A 161 -1.94 -2.00 -14.74
CA ARG A 161 -0.64 -1.61 -15.29
C ARG A 161 -0.80 -0.35 -16.14
N LEU A 162 -0.40 0.78 -15.60
CA LEU A 162 -0.34 2.05 -16.34
C LEU A 162 1.00 2.15 -17.07
N ARG A 163 0.95 2.28 -18.39
CA ARG A 163 2.12 2.51 -19.22
C ARG A 163 2.32 4.00 -19.40
N LEU A 164 3.48 4.49 -19.02
CA LEU A 164 3.83 5.91 -19.08
C LEU A 164 5.07 6.11 -19.95
N PRO A 165 4.95 6.68 -21.15
CA PRO A 165 6.10 7.08 -21.93
C PRO A 165 6.80 8.25 -21.26
N LEU A 166 8.11 8.13 -21.03
CA LEU A 166 8.94 9.21 -20.52
C LEU A 166 9.51 10.04 -21.69
N ASP A 167 9.86 9.36 -22.76
CA ASP A 167 10.35 9.86 -24.03
C ASP A 167 10.03 8.82 -25.12
N PRO A 168 10.38 9.03 -26.41
CA PRO A 168 10.05 8.09 -27.49
C PRO A 168 10.62 6.68 -27.32
N GLU A 169 11.72 6.52 -26.57
CA GLU A 169 12.43 5.24 -26.41
C GLU A 169 12.19 4.61 -25.03
N THR A 170 11.75 5.41 -24.06
CA THR A 170 11.65 4.98 -22.66
C THR A 170 10.19 4.85 -22.22
N LEU A 171 9.78 3.63 -21.91
CA LEU A 171 8.48 3.32 -21.31
C LEU A 171 8.67 2.81 -19.89
N VAL A 172 7.93 3.37 -18.95
CA VAL A 172 7.85 2.85 -17.58
C VAL A 172 6.44 2.37 -17.25
N VAL A 173 6.34 1.52 -16.23
CA VAL A 173 5.06 0.96 -15.78
C VAL A 173 4.81 1.35 -14.34
N VAL A 174 3.64 1.92 -14.06
CA VAL A 174 3.11 2.03 -12.69
C VAL A 174 2.06 0.95 -12.52
N SER A 175 2.22 0.08 -11.54
CA SER A 175 1.29 -1.01 -11.30
C SER A 175 0.94 -1.17 -9.83
N GLY A 176 -0.13 -1.88 -9.58
CA GLY A 176 -0.63 -2.17 -8.24
C GLY A 176 -1.92 -2.97 -8.30
N PHE A 177 -2.57 -3.02 -7.17
CA PHE A 177 -3.86 -3.67 -6.99
C PHE A 177 -4.83 -2.67 -6.40
N ILE A 178 -6.08 -2.70 -6.85
CA ILE A 178 -7.19 -1.97 -6.26
C ILE A 178 -7.92 -2.97 -5.39
N ASP A 179 -8.05 -2.67 -4.09
CA ASP A 179 -8.59 -3.62 -3.12
C ASP A 179 -10.00 -4.08 -3.50
N ARG A 180 -10.87 -3.13 -3.90
CA ARG A 180 -12.24 -3.44 -4.33
C ARG A 180 -12.76 -2.41 -5.32
N ILE A 181 -13.54 -2.87 -6.27
CA ILE A 181 -14.34 -2.04 -7.19
C ILE A 181 -15.79 -2.48 -7.12
N ASP A 182 -16.70 -1.54 -6.85
CA ASP A 182 -18.14 -1.77 -6.85
C ASP A 182 -18.79 -1.05 -8.04
N ARG A 183 -19.82 -1.69 -8.63
CA ARG A 183 -20.69 -1.04 -9.61
C ARG A 183 -21.74 -0.21 -8.88
N LEU A 184 -21.98 0.98 -9.39
CA LEU A 184 -23.00 1.87 -8.88
C LEU A 184 -24.27 1.80 -9.74
N PRO A 185 -25.44 2.15 -9.18
CA PRO A 185 -26.69 2.21 -9.96
C PRO A 185 -26.65 3.16 -11.15
N SER A 186 -25.73 4.13 -11.16
CA SER A 186 -25.44 5.03 -12.28
C SER A 186 -24.83 4.34 -13.51
N GLY A 187 -24.37 3.08 -13.36
CA GLY A 187 -23.60 2.35 -14.36
C GLY A 187 -22.11 2.65 -14.32
N THR A 188 -21.66 3.52 -13.42
CA THR A 188 -20.25 3.82 -13.14
C THR A 188 -19.70 2.92 -12.04
N VAL A 189 -18.50 3.20 -11.56
CA VAL A 189 -17.86 2.43 -10.49
C VAL A 189 -17.37 3.31 -9.34
N GLU A 190 -17.30 2.70 -8.15
CA GLU A 190 -16.59 3.21 -6.97
C GLU A 190 -15.37 2.34 -6.73
N LEU A 191 -14.22 3.01 -6.49
CA LEU A 191 -13.00 2.36 -6.05
C LEU A 191 -12.91 2.45 -4.54
N ILE A 192 -12.56 1.35 -3.89
CA ILE A 192 -12.43 1.29 -2.43
C ILE A 192 -11.05 0.76 -2.08
N ASP A 193 -10.38 1.49 -1.19
CA ASP A 193 -9.08 1.13 -0.60
C ASP A 193 -9.27 1.02 0.93
N TYR A 194 -9.02 -0.16 1.47
CA TYR A 194 -9.16 -0.43 2.90
C TYR A 194 -8.00 0.12 3.70
N LYS A 195 -8.31 0.74 4.83
CA LYS A 195 -7.32 1.26 5.78
C LYS A 195 -7.59 0.65 7.17
N THR A 196 -6.57 0.02 7.73
CA THR A 196 -6.60 -0.54 9.10
C THR A 196 -6.08 0.45 10.15
N GLY A 197 -5.62 1.64 9.71
CA GLY A 197 -5.27 2.75 10.57
C GLY A 197 -6.45 3.70 10.79
N GLN A 198 -6.20 4.75 11.57
CA GLN A 198 -7.19 5.79 11.83
C GLN A 198 -7.12 6.91 10.80
N ALA A 199 -8.26 7.47 10.44
CA ALA A 199 -8.33 8.67 9.62
C ALA A 199 -7.79 9.88 10.40
N CYS A 200 -6.75 10.51 9.88
CA CYS A 200 -6.06 11.60 10.57
C CYS A 200 -6.50 13.00 10.11
N ALA A 201 -6.95 13.14 8.87
CA ALA A 201 -7.36 14.42 8.32
C ALA A 201 -8.66 14.30 7.52
N PRO A 202 -9.48 15.38 7.48
CA PRO A 202 -10.72 15.37 6.69
C PRO A 202 -10.49 15.30 5.17
N ASP A 203 -9.33 15.78 4.71
CA ASP A 203 -8.92 15.93 3.31
C ASP A 203 -8.00 14.79 2.82
N GLU A 204 -7.90 13.70 3.57
CA GLU A 204 -7.00 12.58 3.22
C GLU A 204 -7.26 12.00 1.84
N ALA A 205 -8.54 11.83 1.46
CA ALA A 205 -8.88 11.32 0.14
C ALA A 205 -8.49 12.33 -0.97
N GLU A 206 -8.63 13.64 -0.71
CA GLU A 206 -8.28 14.67 -1.69
C GLU A 206 -6.79 14.70 -1.97
N SER A 207 -5.96 14.57 -0.95
CA SER A 207 -4.51 14.55 -1.08
C SER A 207 -3.92 13.18 -1.42
N SER A 208 -4.74 12.13 -1.54
CA SER A 208 -4.29 10.77 -1.79
C SER A 208 -3.78 10.56 -3.22
N LEU A 209 -2.46 10.39 -3.36
CA LEU A 209 -1.84 9.95 -4.60
C LEU A 209 -2.28 8.53 -4.97
N GLN A 210 -2.47 7.65 -3.99
CA GLN A 210 -2.91 6.27 -4.18
C GLN A 210 -4.27 6.22 -4.87
N LEU A 211 -5.28 6.94 -4.35
CA LEU A 211 -6.59 7.03 -4.98
C LEU A 211 -6.55 7.66 -6.37
N SER A 212 -5.66 8.62 -6.57
CA SER A 212 -5.46 9.26 -7.88
C SER A 212 -4.86 8.30 -8.90
N ILE A 213 -3.89 7.47 -8.50
CA ILE A 213 -3.32 6.39 -9.33
C ILE A 213 -4.41 5.35 -9.66
N TYR A 214 -5.23 4.97 -8.69
CA TYR A 214 -6.31 4.01 -8.90
C TYR A 214 -7.38 4.54 -9.86
N ALA A 215 -7.79 5.79 -9.71
CA ALA A 215 -8.75 6.42 -10.61
C ALA A 215 -8.20 6.54 -12.04
N LEU A 216 -6.93 6.89 -12.19
CA LEU A 216 -6.24 6.90 -13.49
C LEU A 216 -6.16 5.48 -14.08
N ALA A 217 -5.85 4.48 -13.28
CA ALA A 217 -5.78 3.09 -13.70
C ALA A 217 -7.15 2.54 -14.13
N CYS A 218 -8.21 2.91 -13.42
CA CYS A 218 -9.58 2.55 -13.76
C CYS A 218 -9.94 3.07 -15.16
N ARG A 219 -9.64 4.33 -15.45
CA ARG A 219 -9.88 4.97 -16.74
C ARG A 219 -9.02 4.40 -17.86
N ASP A 220 -7.69 4.29 -17.64
CA ASP A 220 -6.70 4.13 -18.71
C ASP A 220 -6.16 2.72 -18.87
N SER A 221 -6.35 1.84 -17.88
CA SER A 221 -5.80 0.48 -17.87
C SER A 221 -6.87 -0.61 -17.77
N LEU A 222 -7.92 -0.40 -16.98
CA LEU A 222 -8.96 -1.39 -16.76
C LEU A 222 -10.15 -1.26 -17.74
N GLY A 223 -10.25 -0.17 -18.48
CA GLY A 223 -11.33 0.06 -19.44
C GLY A 223 -12.70 0.30 -18.80
N LEU A 224 -12.74 0.63 -17.50
CA LEU A 224 -13.98 0.88 -16.76
C LEU A 224 -14.44 2.35 -16.83
N GLY A 225 -13.68 3.20 -17.53
CA GLY A 225 -13.92 4.64 -17.57
C GLY A 225 -13.47 5.35 -16.29
N ARG A 226 -13.79 6.64 -16.20
CA ARG A 226 -13.53 7.42 -14.99
C ARG A 226 -14.47 6.99 -13.87
N PRO A 227 -13.95 6.61 -12.68
CA PRO A 227 -14.80 6.22 -11.56
C PRO A 227 -15.63 7.42 -11.07
N GLU A 228 -16.83 7.16 -10.56
CA GLU A 228 -17.66 8.18 -9.95
C GLU A 228 -16.99 8.76 -8.71
N ARG A 229 -16.39 7.89 -7.91
CA ARG A 229 -15.60 8.26 -6.74
C ARG A 229 -14.55 7.21 -6.40
N ALA A 230 -13.53 7.63 -5.67
CA ALA A 230 -12.54 6.78 -5.05
C ALA A 230 -12.54 7.02 -3.53
N THR A 231 -12.55 5.97 -2.74
CA THR A 231 -12.87 5.98 -1.31
C THR A 231 -11.76 5.32 -0.51
N LEU A 232 -11.28 6.00 0.54
CA LEU A 232 -10.56 5.39 1.65
C LEU A 232 -11.60 4.89 2.65
N TYR A 233 -11.58 3.60 2.96
CA TYR A 233 -12.45 3.02 3.98
C TYR A 233 -11.62 2.65 5.22
N PHE A 234 -11.69 3.49 6.24
CA PHE A 234 -11.07 3.30 7.55
C PHE A 234 -11.93 2.34 8.37
N VAL A 235 -11.58 1.06 8.31
CA VAL A 235 -12.45 -0.02 8.77
C VAL A 235 -12.67 0.01 10.28
N GLU A 236 -11.63 0.30 11.08
CA GLU A 236 -11.76 0.39 12.55
C GLU A 236 -12.74 1.49 13.01
N GLN A 237 -12.97 2.50 12.18
CA GLN A 237 -13.84 3.64 12.52
C GLN A 237 -15.16 3.60 11.76
N ASP A 238 -15.36 2.59 10.90
CA ASP A 238 -16.46 2.55 9.91
C ASP A 238 -16.61 3.90 9.16
N ARG A 239 -15.47 4.50 8.81
CA ARG A 239 -15.41 5.83 8.18
C ARG A 239 -14.98 5.72 6.73
N ARG A 240 -15.83 6.22 5.83
CA ARG A 240 -15.56 6.34 4.40
C ARG A 240 -15.29 7.79 4.03
N VAL A 241 -14.16 8.03 3.36
CA VAL A 241 -13.77 9.37 2.85
C VAL A 241 -13.54 9.25 1.36
N SER A 242 -14.37 9.93 0.57
CA SER A 242 -14.39 9.78 -0.88
C SER A 242 -13.93 11.05 -1.57
N VAL A 243 -13.35 10.88 -2.77
CA VAL A 243 -12.94 11.96 -3.66
C VAL A 243 -13.39 11.66 -5.08
N VAL A 244 -13.72 12.72 -5.82
CA VAL A 244 -13.99 12.68 -7.26
C VAL A 244 -12.82 13.28 -8.00
N ARG A 245 -12.28 12.57 -9.00
CA ARG A 245 -11.21 13.07 -9.87
C ARG A 245 -11.78 13.39 -11.25
N THR A 246 -11.58 14.62 -11.70
CA THR A 246 -11.94 15.03 -13.08
C THR A 246 -10.92 14.45 -14.07
N ASP A 247 -11.29 14.38 -15.35
CA ASP A 247 -10.36 13.93 -16.40
C ASP A 247 -9.10 14.81 -16.46
N ALA A 248 -9.26 16.13 -16.34
CA ALA A 248 -8.12 17.06 -16.28
C ALA A 248 -7.20 16.77 -15.08
N ALA A 249 -7.76 16.46 -13.89
CA ALA A 249 -6.97 16.06 -12.75
C ALA A 249 -6.22 14.73 -13.00
N LEU A 250 -6.85 13.76 -13.65
CA LEU A 250 -6.21 12.49 -13.98
C LEU A 250 -5.08 12.67 -15.02
N ASP A 251 -5.23 13.58 -15.97
CA ASP A 251 -4.17 13.90 -16.95
C ASP A 251 -2.98 14.60 -16.26
N THR A 252 -3.23 15.45 -15.27
CA THR A 252 -2.19 16.01 -14.40
C THR A 252 -1.46 14.91 -13.65
N VAL A 253 -2.19 13.99 -13.00
CA VAL A 253 -1.60 12.84 -12.30
C VAL A 253 -0.71 12.01 -13.22
N ARG A 254 -1.14 11.74 -14.45
CA ARG A 254 -0.33 11.02 -15.45
C ARG A 254 1.00 11.74 -15.72
N THR A 255 0.94 13.06 -15.92
CA THR A 255 2.13 13.89 -16.16
C THR A 255 3.09 13.87 -14.97
N ASP A 256 2.54 14.00 -13.79
CA ASP A 256 3.30 14.01 -12.54
C ASP A 256 3.96 12.65 -12.26
N LEU A 257 3.27 11.54 -12.52
CA LEU A 257 3.85 10.21 -12.40
C LEU A 257 5.04 10.03 -13.35
N ALA A 258 4.94 10.52 -14.59
CA ALA A 258 6.05 10.49 -15.54
C ALA A 258 7.23 11.37 -15.07
N ALA A 259 6.97 12.54 -14.50
CA ALA A 259 7.98 13.42 -13.94
C ALA A 259 8.71 12.74 -12.75
N ARG A 260 7.96 12.12 -11.83
CA ARG A 260 8.52 11.35 -10.70
C ARG A 260 9.37 10.18 -11.16
N ALA A 261 8.92 9.44 -12.16
CA ALA A 261 9.70 8.35 -12.73
C ALA A 261 11.04 8.84 -13.29
N ARG A 262 11.05 10.00 -13.99
CA ARG A 262 12.31 10.64 -14.45
C ARG A 262 13.19 11.03 -13.28
N GLN A 263 12.63 11.64 -12.24
CA GLN A 263 13.37 12.04 -11.04
C GLN A 263 14.03 10.83 -10.36
N ILE A 264 13.31 9.72 -10.18
CA ILE A 264 13.85 8.50 -9.56
C ILE A 264 14.97 7.92 -10.43
N ARG A 265 14.77 7.87 -11.75
CA ARG A 265 15.76 7.32 -12.70
C ARG A 265 17.04 8.16 -12.79
N GLY A 266 16.97 9.46 -12.55
CA GLY A 266 18.10 10.39 -12.51
C GLY A 266 18.65 10.66 -11.10
N SER A 267 18.14 9.96 -10.07
CA SER A 267 18.56 10.20 -8.68
C SER A 267 19.90 9.54 -8.34
N ASP A 268 20.68 10.22 -7.53
CA ASP A 268 21.86 9.66 -6.84
C ASP A 268 21.49 8.93 -5.53
N PHE A 269 20.21 8.90 -5.21
CA PHE A 269 19.64 8.31 -3.99
C PHE A 269 20.27 8.87 -2.71
N ALA A 270 20.62 10.17 -2.69
CA ALA A 270 21.04 10.84 -1.48
C ALA A 270 19.97 10.75 -0.38
N PRO A 271 20.34 10.49 0.88
CA PRO A 271 19.35 10.39 1.96
C PRO A 271 18.76 11.75 2.30
N THR A 272 17.47 11.76 2.65
CA THR A 272 16.75 12.92 3.19
C THR A 272 16.41 12.65 4.66
N PRO A 273 17.34 12.96 5.59
CA PRO A 273 17.14 12.62 6.98
C PRO A 273 16.03 13.47 7.61
N SER A 274 15.15 12.83 8.37
CA SER A 274 14.20 13.48 9.25
C SER A 274 13.96 12.61 10.48
N PRO A 275 13.63 13.20 11.65
CA PRO A 275 13.32 12.41 12.85
C PRO A 275 12.24 11.37 12.60
N ARG A 276 11.21 11.74 11.83
CA ARG A 276 10.11 10.86 11.47
C ARG A 276 10.56 9.70 10.56
N SER A 277 11.26 10.00 9.47
CA SER A 277 11.67 8.97 8.50
C SER A 277 12.77 8.06 9.02
N CYS A 278 13.72 8.62 9.78
CA CYS A 278 14.87 7.87 10.29
C CYS A 278 14.51 7.00 11.50
N GLY A 279 13.62 7.47 12.37
CA GLY A 279 13.18 6.69 13.55
C GLY A 279 12.47 5.38 13.21
N TRP A 280 11.90 5.28 12.01
CA TRP A 280 11.18 4.08 11.52
C TRP A 280 11.87 3.43 10.31
N CYS A 281 13.14 3.74 10.07
CA CYS A 281 13.85 3.22 8.91
C CYS A 281 14.43 1.84 9.17
N ASP A 282 13.99 0.83 8.41
CA ASP A 282 14.52 -0.54 8.51
C ASP A 282 16.02 -0.65 8.17
N PHE A 283 16.58 0.40 7.58
CA PHE A 283 17.97 0.45 7.11
C PHE A 283 18.81 1.49 7.86
N ALA A 284 18.35 1.88 9.05
CA ALA A 284 19.00 2.92 9.86
C ALA A 284 20.48 2.57 10.15
N ALA A 285 20.77 1.30 10.48
CA ALA A 285 22.12 0.82 10.77
C ALA A 285 23.06 0.87 9.56
N LEU A 286 22.53 0.80 8.35
CA LEU A 286 23.30 0.85 7.09
C LEU A 286 23.45 2.28 6.54
N CYS A 287 22.74 3.25 7.14
CA CYS A 287 22.73 4.62 6.65
C CYS A 287 23.85 5.45 7.28
N PRO A 288 24.81 5.99 6.48
CA PRO A 288 25.95 6.74 7.03
C PRO A 288 25.56 7.99 7.81
N ILE A 289 24.37 8.56 7.53
CA ILE A 289 23.88 9.76 8.24
C ILE A 289 23.26 9.39 9.59
N ASN A 290 22.71 8.20 9.77
CA ASN A 290 22.12 7.78 11.03
C ASN A 290 23.18 7.58 12.14
N ALA A 291 24.40 7.25 11.78
CA ALA A 291 25.53 7.22 12.72
C ALA A 291 25.80 8.59 13.36
N LEU A 292 25.41 9.68 12.69
CA LEU A 292 25.51 11.06 13.23
C LEU A 292 24.30 11.41 14.11
N ALA A 293 23.15 10.80 13.89
CA ALA A 293 21.92 11.01 14.69
C ALA A 293 21.92 10.19 16.00
N ALA A 294 22.64 9.07 16.05
CA ALA A 294 22.74 8.20 17.22
C ALA A 294 23.54 8.84 18.41
N GLY A 295 24.14 10.01 18.19
CA GLY A 295 24.81 10.80 19.24
C GLY A 295 23.89 11.60 20.15
N SER A 296 22.57 11.59 19.98
CA SER A 296 21.61 12.29 20.84
C SER A 296 20.70 11.28 21.52
N PRO A 297 20.86 11.03 22.84
CA PRO A 297 19.96 10.17 23.59
C PRO A 297 18.68 10.95 23.92
N ALA A 298 17.79 11.10 22.96
CA ALA A 298 16.48 11.67 23.21
C ALA A 298 15.40 10.65 22.86
N ASP A 299 14.78 10.13 23.91
CA ASP A 299 13.42 9.60 23.97
C ASP A 299 13.18 8.16 23.48
N GLN A 300 13.69 7.21 24.27
CA GLN A 300 13.23 5.79 24.23
C GLN A 300 11.93 5.55 25.01
N THR A 301 11.22 6.58 25.42
CA THR A 301 9.97 6.45 26.21
C THR A 301 8.81 7.12 25.49
N ARG A 302 8.38 6.59 24.35
CA ARG A 302 7.01 6.83 23.90
C ARG A 302 6.30 5.49 23.79
N GLY A 303 5.49 5.29 24.86
CA GLY A 303 4.55 4.18 24.95
C GLY A 303 3.62 4.13 23.74
N ALA A 304 3.07 2.96 23.50
CA ALA A 304 2.13 2.60 22.45
C ALA A 304 0.81 3.39 22.50
N GLY A 305 0.88 4.68 22.28
CA GLY A 305 -0.24 5.49 21.84
C GLY A 305 -0.17 5.54 20.33
N LEU A 306 -1.10 4.90 19.66
CA LEU A 306 -1.31 5.04 18.22
C LEU A 306 -1.76 6.48 17.94
N ASP A 307 -0.80 7.39 17.86
CA ASP A 307 -1.04 8.76 17.38
C ASP A 307 -1.35 8.67 15.88
N CYS A 308 -2.31 9.46 15.40
CA CYS A 308 -2.64 9.62 13.97
C CYS A 308 -1.42 9.85 13.06
N ARG A 309 -0.25 10.07 13.65
CA ARG A 309 1.03 10.28 12.98
C ARG A 309 1.74 8.97 12.61
N ASP A 310 1.29 7.83 13.13
CA ASP A 310 1.95 6.52 12.97
C ASP A 310 1.23 5.57 11.99
N GLY A 311 0.03 5.91 11.56
CA GLY A 311 -0.67 5.26 10.46
C GLY A 311 -0.03 5.61 9.11
N ASP A 312 -0.06 4.70 8.17
CA ASP A 312 0.44 4.84 6.79
C ASP A 312 0.47 6.30 6.36
N SER A 313 1.67 6.88 6.26
CA SER A 313 1.83 8.27 5.86
C SER A 313 1.28 8.41 4.46
N ILE A 314 0.03 8.85 4.37
CA ILE A 314 -0.50 9.35 3.11
C ILE A 314 0.39 10.53 2.76
N SER A 315 1.30 10.34 1.82
CA SER A 315 2.16 11.42 1.35
C SER A 315 1.23 12.52 0.85
N ARG A 316 1.23 13.67 1.55
CA ARG A 316 0.42 14.82 1.14
C ARG A 316 0.95 15.29 -0.21
N TRP A 317 0.19 15.02 -1.22
CA TRP A 317 0.35 15.65 -2.51
C TRP A 317 0.08 17.15 -2.35
N PRO A 318 0.88 18.05 -2.95
CA PRO A 318 0.46 19.45 -3.06
C PRO A 318 -0.93 19.46 -3.71
N ALA A 319 -1.87 20.14 -3.05
CA ALA A 319 -3.25 20.21 -3.49
C ALA A 319 -3.27 20.52 -5.01
N LEU A 320 -3.98 19.71 -5.78
CA LEU A 320 -4.19 20.01 -7.20
C LEU A 320 -4.87 21.38 -7.26
N PRO A 321 -4.43 22.30 -8.15
CA PRO A 321 -5.06 23.61 -8.27
C PRO A 321 -6.56 23.41 -8.50
N THR A 322 -7.36 24.07 -7.66
CA THR A 322 -8.81 24.13 -7.83
C THR A 322 -9.10 24.71 -9.21
N PRO A 323 -9.89 24.07 -10.06
CA PRO A 323 -10.29 24.67 -11.31
C PRO A 323 -11.09 25.94 -11.02
N LEU A 324 -10.71 27.07 -11.67
CA LEU A 324 -11.46 28.32 -11.68
C LEU A 324 -12.83 28.13 -12.30
#